data_b09b65929e80e8af71a44ad478ba6a8c
#
_entry.id   b09b65929e80e8af71a44ad478ba6a8c
#
_cell.length_a   1.000
_cell.length_b   1.000
_cell.length_c   1.000
_cell.angle_alpha   90.00
_cell.angle_beta   90.00
_cell.angle_gamma   90.00
#
_symmetry.space_group_name_H-M   'P 1'
#
loop_
_entity.id
_entity.type
_entity.pdbx_description
1 polymer ?
#
loop_
_entity_poly.entity_id
_entity_poly.type
_entity_poly.pdbx_seq_one_letter_code
_entity_poly.pdbx_strand_id
1 'polypeptide(L)'
;MGVPLGKLICASNINKVLTDFINTGVYNRNREFYATCSPSMDILISSNLERLLYLLTGEDDAQIREWFTALSETGTYEVTDAVKTALQKDFFGGFCDDAATKATIHQVYETYGYTCDTHTAVAVKVYQDYRKATGDTTKTLIASTASPYKFSPSVLEAIAKEPVSGDEYAMVDQLHELSNLPIPAALADLKNKERRFTSCIDKNDLQSFVLQQLHLG
;
A
#
# COMPACT_ATOMS: atom_id res chain seq x y z
N MET A 1 14.33 6.98 -19.09
CA MET A 1 15.63 7.33 -18.52
C MET A 1 16.74 6.31 -18.87
N GLY A 2 16.41 5.17 -19.48
CA GLY A 2 17.39 4.19 -19.96
C GLY A 2 18.15 3.42 -18.87
N VAL A 3 17.69 3.46 -17.62
CA VAL A 3 18.29 2.65 -16.55
C VAL A 3 17.88 1.19 -16.77
N PRO A 4 18.82 0.25 -16.88
CA PRO A 4 18.48 -1.16 -17.03
C PRO A 4 17.84 -1.66 -15.71
N LEU A 5 16.62 -2.15 -15.79
CA LEU A 5 15.90 -2.74 -14.68
C LEU A 5 15.73 -4.24 -14.89
N GLY A 6 15.85 -5.00 -13.79
CA GLY A 6 15.43 -6.39 -13.73
C GLY A 6 13.93 -6.50 -13.48
N LYS A 7 13.52 -7.41 -12.56
CA LYS A 7 12.12 -7.56 -12.17
C LYS A 7 11.59 -6.35 -11.42
N LEU A 8 10.38 -5.95 -11.76
CA LEU A 8 9.56 -5.01 -11.01
C LEU A 8 8.67 -5.83 -10.06
N ILE A 9 8.91 -5.72 -8.76
CA ILE A 9 8.19 -6.50 -7.75
C ILE A 9 7.00 -5.68 -7.25
N CYS A 10 5.80 -6.17 -7.54
CA CYS A 10 4.55 -5.62 -7.05
C CYS A 10 4.16 -6.33 -5.75
N ALA A 11 4.33 -5.64 -4.64
CA ALA A 11 4.01 -6.17 -3.31
C ALA A 11 2.61 -5.74 -2.89
N SER A 12 1.80 -6.68 -2.46
CA SER A 12 0.43 -6.47 -1.96
C SER A 12 0.31 -6.93 -0.51
N ASN A 13 -0.66 -6.36 0.22
CA ASN A 13 -1.14 -6.97 1.45
C ASN A 13 -2.15 -8.09 1.14
N ILE A 14 -2.92 -8.57 2.13
CA ILE A 14 -3.86 -9.67 1.95
C ILE A 14 -4.96 -9.39 0.91
N ASN A 15 -5.23 -8.13 0.57
CA ASN A 15 -6.16 -7.77 -0.52
C ASN A 15 -5.65 -8.11 -1.93
N LYS A 16 -4.49 -8.51 -2.09
CA LYS A 16 -3.68 -9.10 -3.19
C LYS A 16 -4.28 -9.15 -4.61
N VAL A 17 -5.16 -8.23 -4.97
CA VAL A 17 -5.80 -8.20 -6.30
C VAL A 17 -4.77 -8.11 -7.44
N LEU A 18 -3.74 -7.27 -7.26
CA LEU A 18 -2.68 -7.13 -8.26
C LEU A 18 -1.75 -8.33 -8.32
N THR A 19 -1.45 -8.95 -7.18
CA THR A 19 -0.68 -10.21 -7.12
C THR A 19 -1.37 -11.31 -7.92
N ASP A 20 -2.67 -11.52 -7.66
CA ASP A 20 -3.44 -12.53 -8.37
C ASP A 20 -3.54 -12.20 -9.87
N PHE A 21 -3.76 -10.94 -10.22
CA PHE A 21 -3.79 -10.49 -11.61
C PHE A 21 -2.47 -10.73 -12.35
N ILE A 22 -1.33 -10.36 -11.78
CA ILE A 22 -0.01 -10.59 -12.40
C ILE A 22 0.22 -12.09 -12.62
N ASN A 23 -0.18 -12.92 -11.67
CA ASN A 23 0.05 -14.36 -11.73
C ASN A 23 -0.92 -15.09 -12.69
N THR A 24 -2.15 -14.60 -12.82
CA THR A 24 -3.20 -15.32 -13.57
C THR A 24 -3.60 -14.67 -14.89
N GLY A 25 -3.43 -13.36 -15.03
CA GLY A 25 -4.01 -12.55 -16.11
C GLY A 25 -5.48 -12.19 -15.89
N VAL A 26 -6.07 -12.65 -14.78
CA VAL A 26 -7.47 -12.36 -14.44
C VAL A 26 -7.54 -11.31 -13.34
N TYR A 27 -8.17 -10.18 -13.64
CA TYR A 27 -8.51 -9.16 -12.65
C TYR A 27 -9.89 -9.45 -12.07
N ASN A 28 -9.98 -9.58 -10.74
CA ASN A 28 -11.25 -9.87 -10.08
C ASN A 28 -11.38 -9.06 -8.79
N ARG A 29 -12.32 -8.10 -8.78
CA ARG A 29 -12.66 -7.29 -7.59
C ARG A 29 -13.77 -7.90 -6.73
N ASN A 30 -14.42 -8.98 -7.18
CA ASN A 30 -15.49 -9.67 -6.47
C ASN A 30 -14.90 -10.59 -5.40
N ARG A 31 -14.36 -10.00 -4.36
CA ARG A 31 -13.67 -10.68 -3.25
C ARG A 31 -13.92 -9.92 -1.95
N GLU A 32 -13.65 -10.59 -0.84
CA GLU A 32 -13.66 -9.94 0.47
C GLU A 32 -12.63 -8.83 0.54
N PHE A 33 -13.00 -7.76 1.24
CA PHE A 33 -12.12 -6.62 1.53
C PHE A 33 -11.66 -6.69 2.97
N TYR A 34 -10.36 -6.57 3.19
CA TYR A 34 -9.72 -6.61 4.49
C TYR A 34 -9.11 -5.24 4.82
N ALA A 35 -9.51 -4.67 5.98
CA ALA A 35 -8.80 -3.54 6.55
C ALA A 35 -7.53 -4.06 7.24
N THR A 36 -6.36 -3.53 6.84
CA THR A 36 -5.06 -4.04 7.27
C THR A 36 -4.21 -2.96 7.95
N CYS A 37 -3.07 -3.36 8.51
CA CYS A 37 -2.08 -2.43 9.05
C CYS A 37 -1.32 -1.64 7.95
N SER A 38 -1.52 -1.95 6.68
CA SER A 38 -0.97 -1.22 5.52
C SER A 38 -2.07 -0.61 4.65
N PRO A 39 -2.87 0.34 5.18
CA PRO A 39 -4.14 0.75 4.59
C PRO A 39 -4.05 1.38 3.20
N SER A 40 -2.90 1.93 2.79
CA SER A 40 -2.74 2.44 1.43
C SER A 40 -2.70 1.34 0.36
N MET A 41 -2.55 0.07 0.79
CA MET A 41 -2.65 -1.12 -0.07
C MET A 41 -4.02 -1.81 0.04
N ASP A 42 -4.95 -1.28 0.83
CA ASP A 42 -6.32 -1.79 0.97
C ASP A 42 -7.15 -1.36 -0.23
N ILE A 43 -6.91 -2.02 -1.35
CA ILE A 43 -7.58 -1.72 -2.63
C ILE A 43 -8.11 -2.99 -3.28
N LEU A 44 -9.27 -2.86 -3.93
CA LEU A 44 -9.81 -3.86 -4.84
C LEU A 44 -9.80 -3.37 -6.29
N ILE A 45 -9.60 -2.08 -6.51
CA ILE A 45 -9.47 -1.46 -7.84
C ILE A 45 -8.19 -0.64 -7.87
N SER A 46 -7.29 -0.98 -8.78
CA SER A 46 -6.05 -0.25 -9.04
C SER A 46 -6.18 0.58 -10.30
N SER A 47 -6.44 1.87 -10.17
CA SER A 47 -6.56 2.79 -11.31
C SER A 47 -5.25 2.98 -12.08
N ASN A 48 -4.11 2.79 -11.41
CA ASN A 48 -2.80 2.92 -12.05
C ASN A 48 -2.50 1.79 -13.07
N LEU A 49 -3.14 0.64 -12.91
CA LEU A 49 -2.95 -0.51 -13.79
C LEU A 49 -3.37 -0.23 -15.23
N GLU A 50 -4.38 0.63 -15.42
CA GLU A 50 -4.89 1.03 -16.74
C GLU A 50 -3.77 1.51 -17.66
N ARG A 51 -2.88 2.38 -17.16
CA ARG A 51 -1.76 2.91 -17.93
C ARG A 51 -0.75 1.83 -18.34
N LEU A 52 -0.49 0.88 -17.47
CA LEU A 52 0.40 -0.24 -17.79
C LEU A 52 -0.21 -1.11 -18.87
N LEU A 53 -1.49 -1.45 -18.75
CA LEU A 53 -2.20 -2.26 -19.76
C LEU A 53 -2.26 -1.56 -21.11
N TYR A 54 -2.51 -0.24 -21.12
CA TYR A 54 -2.48 0.57 -22.34
C TYR A 54 -1.14 0.45 -23.08
N LEU A 55 -0.03 0.55 -22.35
CA LEU A 55 1.31 0.37 -22.95
C LEU A 55 1.54 -1.08 -23.41
N LEU A 56 1.10 -2.07 -22.65
CA LEU A 56 1.31 -3.50 -23.00
C LEU A 56 0.45 -3.96 -24.18
N THR A 57 -0.66 -3.28 -24.46
CA THR A 57 -1.51 -3.54 -25.65
C THR A 57 -1.01 -2.82 -26.91
N GLY A 58 0.06 -2.02 -26.82
CA GLY A 58 0.49 -1.16 -27.91
C GLY A 58 -0.43 0.03 -28.13
N GLU A 59 -0.94 0.60 -27.04
CA GLU A 59 -1.82 1.78 -27.02
C GLU A 59 -3.23 1.54 -27.60
N ASP A 60 -3.74 0.32 -27.45
CA ASP A 60 -5.12 -0.06 -27.87
C ASP A 60 -6.16 0.41 -26.85
N ASP A 61 -6.74 1.59 -27.09
CA ASP A 61 -7.75 2.19 -26.24
C ASP A 61 -9.11 1.45 -26.28
N ALA A 62 -9.40 0.77 -27.38
CA ALA A 62 -10.63 -0.03 -27.50
C ALA A 62 -10.57 -1.26 -26.59
N GLN A 63 -9.45 -1.96 -26.55
CA GLN A 63 -9.24 -3.10 -25.67
C GLN A 63 -9.26 -2.68 -24.19
N ILE A 64 -8.65 -1.56 -23.85
CA ILE A 64 -8.68 -1.01 -22.48
C ILE A 64 -10.11 -0.69 -22.07
N ARG A 65 -10.88 -0.04 -22.92
CA ARG A 65 -12.27 0.29 -22.67
C ARG A 65 -13.14 -0.95 -22.44
N GLU A 66 -12.94 -2.00 -23.23
CA GLU A 66 -13.62 -3.28 -23.05
C GLU A 66 -13.35 -3.88 -21.66
N TRP A 67 -12.07 -4.01 -21.25
CA TRP A 67 -11.72 -4.58 -19.95
C TRP A 67 -12.24 -3.75 -18.78
N PHE A 68 -12.13 -2.43 -18.83
CA PHE A 68 -12.60 -1.58 -17.73
C PHE A 68 -14.14 -1.45 -17.70
N THR A 69 -14.82 -1.60 -18.81
CA THR A 69 -16.28 -1.76 -18.84
C THR A 69 -16.68 -3.07 -18.17
N ALA A 70 -16.05 -4.18 -18.53
CA ALA A 70 -16.29 -5.48 -17.89
C ALA A 70 -16.00 -5.41 -16.38
N LEU A 71 -14.90 -4.76 -15.96
CA LEU A 71 -14.61 -4.54 -14.54
C LEU A 71 -15.71 -3.75 -13.83
N SER A 72 -16.28 -2.75 -14.49
CA SER A 72 -17.38 -1.95 -13.93
C SER A 72 -18.67 -2.75 -13.80
N GLU A 73 -19.04 -3.51 -14.82
CA GLU A 73 -20.32 -4.21 -14.92
C GLU A 73 -20.33 -5.54 -14.17
N THR A 74 -19.27 -6.35 -14.33
CA THR A 74 -19.19 -7.70 -13.79
C THR A 74 -18.21 -7.86 -12.64
N GLY A 75 -17.32 -6.88 -12.45
CA GLY A 75 -16.27 -6.92 -11.43
C GLY A 75 -15.03 -7.73 -11.83
N THR A 76 -14.94 -8.20 -13.09
CA THR A 76 -13.81 -9.04 -13.54
C THR A 76 -13.52 -8.83 -15.01
N TYR A 77 -12.26 -9.02 -15.40
CA TYR A 77 -11.82 -9.19 -16.79
C TYR A 77 -10.60 -10.09 -16.86
N GLU A 78 -10.32 -10.62 -18.03
CA GLU A 78 -9.13 -11.38 -18.33
C GLU A 78 -8.37 -10.75 -19.50
N VAL A 79 -7.05 -10.61 -19.34
CA VAL A 79 -6.20 -10.08 -20.41
C VAL A 79 -5.81 -11.20 -21.39
N THR A 80 -5.41 -10.81 -22.60
CA THR A 80 -4.92 -11.78 -23.59
C THR A 80 -3.63 -12.47 -23.13
N ASP A 81 -3.36 -13.67 -23.63
CA ASP A 81 -2.13 -14.41 -23.32
C ASP A 81 -0.86 -13.60 -23.67
N ALA A 82 -0.91 -12.80 -24.72
CA ALA A 82 0.19 -11.91 -25.09
C ALA A 82 0.48 -10.86 -24.01
N VAL A 83 -0.55 -10.19 -23.51
CA VAL A 83 -0.42 -9.20 -22.42
C VAL A 83 0.00 -9.85 -21.12
N LYS A 84 -0.57 -11.02 -20.77
CA LYS A 84 -0.15 -11.80 -19.61
C LYS A 84 1.32 -12.17 -19.67
N THR A 85 1.79 -12.66 -20.81
CA THR A 85 3.19 -13.03 -21.02
C THR A 85 4.12 -11.82 -20.90
N ALA A 86 3.75 -10.68 -21.49
CA ALA A 86 4.51 -9.43 -21.39
C ALA A 86 4.56 -8.94 -19.94
N LEU A 87 3.42 -8.97 -19.23
CA LEU A 87 3.34 -8.61 -17.81
C LEU A 87 4.26 -9.49 -16.96
N GLN A 88 4.17 -10.80 -17.09
CA GLN A 88 4.97 -11.76 -16.31
C GLN A 88 6.46 -11.75 -16.66
N LYS A 89 6.83 -11.28 -17.85
CA LYS A 89 8.24 -11.07 -18.20
C LYS A 89 8.90 -10.03 -17.32
N ASP A 90 8.22 -8.92 -17.04
CA ASP A 90 8.81 -7.77 -16.36
C ASP A 90 8.39 -7.66 -14.89
N PHE A 91 7.23 -8.19 -14.53
CA PHE A 91 6.67 -8.08 -13.18
C PHE A 91 6.67 -9.41 -12.43
N PHE A 92 6.77 -9.29 -11.10
CA PHE A 92 6.52 -10.36 -10.14
C PHE A 92 5.49 -9.86 -9.13
N GLY A 93 4.43 -10.63 -8.88
CA GLY A 93 3.41 -10.34 -7.89
C GLY A 93 3.58 -11.21 -6.65
N GLY A 94 3.62 -10.59 -5.47
CA GLY A 94 3.65 -11.28 -4.19
C GLY A 94 2.84 -10.54 -3.13
N PHE A 95 2.56 -11.19 -2.00
CA PHE A 95 1.78 -10.60 -0.92
C PHE A 95 2.22 -11.08 0.44
N CYS A 96 1.86 -10.34 1.49
CA CYS A 96 1.92 -10.82 2.86
C CYS A 96 0.73 -10.29 3.68
N ASP A 97 0.40 -10.99 4.77
CA ASP A 97 -0.61 -10.59 5.73
C ASP A 97 -0.05 -9.70 6.84
N ASP A 98 -0.90 -9.24 7.76
CA ASP A 98 -0.52 -8.37 8.86
C ASP A 98 0.47 -9.03 9.82
N ALA A 99 0.32 -10.34 10.08
CA ALA A 99 1.24 -11.07 10.95
C ALA A 99 2.65 -11.11 10.36
N ALA A 100 2.77 -11.43 9.07
CA ALA A 100 4.04 -11.42 8.36
C ALA A 100 4.61 -10.00 8.22
N THR A 101 3.75 -8.99 8.04
CA THR A 101 4.15 -7.58 8.01
C THR A 101 4.80 -7.16 9.33
N LYS A 102 4.14 -7.40 10.47
CA LYS A 102 4.68 -7.08 11.80
C LYS A 102 5.95 -7.88 12.11
N ALA A 103 5.99 -9.17 11.79
CA ALA A 103 7.20 -9.98 11.93
C ALA A 103 8.38 -9.43 11.09
N THR A 104 8.11 -8.90 9.91
CA THR A 104 9.13 -8.29 9.05
C THR A 104 9.62 -6.96 9.61
N ILE A 105 8.75 -6.10 10.16
CA ILE A 105 9.16 -4.89 10.87
C ILE A 105 10.12 -5.24 12.00
N HIS A 106 9.74 -6.21 12.83
CA HIS A 106 10.57 -6.70 13.94
C HIS A 106 11.94 -7.20 13.46
N GLN A 107 11.94 -8.08 12.46
CA GLN A 107 13.17 -8.63 11.87
C GLN A 107 14.11 -7.55 11.35
N VAL A 108 13.57 -6.57 10.60
CA VAL A 108 14.37 -5.48 10.01
C VAL A 108 14.94 -4.58 11.11
N TYR A 109 14.14 -4.30 12.14
CA TYR A 109 14.56 -3.52 13.29
C TYR A 109 15.70 -4.20 14.05
N GLU A 110 15.55 -5.48 14.42
CA GLU A 110 16.57 -6.24 15.16
C GLU A 110 17.85 -6.47 14.33
N THR A 111 17.71 -6.71 13.02
CA THR A 111 18.86 -7.06 12.17
C THR A 111 19.67 -5.86 11.72
N TYR A 112 19.00 -4.74 11.41
CA TYR A 112 19.61 -3.59 10.74
C TYR A 112 19.50 -2.29 11.54
N GLY A 113 18.79 -2.27 12.66
CA GLY A 113 18.48 -1.04 13.40
C GLY A 113 17.60 -0.07 12.60
N TYR A 114 16.89 -0.58 11.60
CA TYR A 114 16.05 0.24 10.74
C TYR A 114 14.57 0.00 11.03
N THR A 115 13.85 1.06 11.39
CA THR A 115 12.40 1.01 11.64
C THR A 115 11.67 1.36 10.37
N CYS A 116 11.13 0.38 9.67
CA CYS A 116 10.31 0.61 8.48
C CYS A 116 8.84 0.79 8.84
N ASP A 117 8.10 1.49 7.98
CA ASP A 117 6.65 1.53 8.04
C ASP A 117 6.03 0.22 7.54
N THR A 118 4.73 0.06 7.76
CA THR A 118 4.00 -1.16 7.41
C THR A 118 4.02 -1.48 5.91
N HIS A 119 3.95 -0.48 5.03
CA HIS A 119 3.97 -0.68 3.58
C HIS A 119 5.35 -1.08 3.08
N THR A 120 6.40 -0.46 3.63
CA THR A 120 7.78 -0.86 3.35
C THR A 120 8.03 -2.28 3.82
N ALA A 121 7.49 -2.69 4.97
CA ALA A 121 7.61 -4.07 5.46
C ALA A 121 6.95 -5.09 4.54
N VAL A 122 5.78 -4.78 3.98
CA VAL A 122 5.15 -5.62 2.94
C VAL A 122 6.09 -5.80 1.75
N ALA A 123 6.71 -4.71 1.27
CA ALA A 123 7.64 -4.77 0.15
C ALA A 123 8.90 -5.58 0.48
N VAL A 124 9.46 -5.43 1.68
CA VAL A 124 10.62 -6.21 2.17
C VAL A 124 10.29 -7.69 2.21
N LYS A 125 9.13 -8.06 2.79
CA LYS A 125 8.72 -9.47 2.89
C LYS A 125 8.56 -10.12 1.52
N VAL A 126 7.85 -9.46 0.62
CA VAL A 126 7.65 -9.95 -0.75
C VAL A 126 8.97 -10.08 -1.50
N TYR A 127 9.89 -9.13 -1.33
CA TYR A 127 11.24 -9.23 -1.88
C TYR A 127 12.03 -10.41 -1.31
N GLN A 128 11.96 -10.65 0.00
CA GLN A 128 12.61 -11.82 0.62
C GLN A 128 12.07 -13.14 0.05
N ASP A 129 10.76 -13.24 -0.13
CA ASP A 129 10.12 -14.42 -0.72
C ASP A 129 10.51 -14.59 -2.20
N TYR A 130 10.54 -13.50 -2.97
CA TYR A 130 11.04 -13.51 -4.34
C TYR A 130 12.46 -14.05 -4.43
N ARG A 131 13.38 -13.52 -3.63
CA ARG A 131 14.78 -13.99 -3.60
C ARG A 131 14.88 -15.47 -3.23
N LYS A 132 14.12 -15.90 -2.24
CA LYS A 132 14.10 -17.31 -1.80
C LYS A 132 13.60 -18.22 -2.90
N ALA A 133 12.59 -17.81 -3.65
CA ALA A 133 11.97 -18.60 -4.72
C ALA A 133 12.82 -18.65 -5.99
N THR A 134 13.51 -17.56 -6.34
CA THR A 134 14.21 -17.41 -7.63
C THR A 134 15.73 -17.56 -7.55
N GLY A 135 16.31 -17.34 -6.37
CA GLY A 135 17.76 -17.22 -6.21
C GLY A 135 18.37 -15.93 -6.79
N ASP A 136 17.54 -14.97 -7.23
CA ASP A 136 18.00 -13.71 -7.80
C ASP A 136 18.77 -12.89 -6.77
N THR A 137 20.01 -12.49 -7.10
CA THR A 137 20.92 -11.70 -6.27
C THR A 137 21.11 -10.27 -6.77
N THR A 138 20.34 -9.85 -7.76
CA THR A 138 20.39 -8.50 -8.32
C THR A 138 20.14 -7.46 -7.23
N LYS A 139 20.92 -6.37 -7.25
CA LYS A 139 20.69 -5.24 -6.32
C LYS A 139 19.29 -4.72 -6.51
N THR A 140 18.55 -4.62 -5.41
CA THR A 140 17.15 -4.22 -5.40
C THR A 140 16.98 -2.92 -4.64
N LEU A 141 16.17 -2.03 -5.17
CA LEU A 141 15.70 -0.83 -4.50
C LEU A 141 14.28 -1.07 -4.02
N ILE A 142 14.05 -0.87 -2.73
CA ILE A 142 12.72 -0.92 -2.13
C ILE A 142 12.25 0.51 -1.91
N ALA A 143 11.12 0.88 -2.53
CA ALA A 143 10.53 2.19 -2.34
C ALA A 143 9.90 2.28 -0.95
N SER A 144 10.51 3.07 -0.05
CA SER A 144 9.97 3.40 1.27
C SER A 144 9.20 4.71 1.16
N THR A 145 7.88 4.65 1.16
CA THR A 145 7.01 5.77 0.77
C THR A 145 6.30 6.45 1.94
N ALA A 146 6.45 5.92 3.16
CA ALA A 146 5.79 6.45 4.34
C ALA A 146 6.74 6.47 5.54
N SER A 147 6.41 7.32 6.52
CA SER A 147 7.09 7.32 7.82
C SER A 147 6.48 6.27 8.74
N PRO A 148 7.28 5.57 9.56
CA PRO A 148 6.77 4.68 10.60
C PRO A 148 5.83 5.37 11.57
N TYR A 149 6.01 6.66 11.81
CA TYR A 149 5.13 7.48 12.66
C TYR A 149 3.69 7.61 12.15
N LYS A 150 3.46 7.43 10.85
CA LYS A 150 2.10 7.41 10.28
C LYS A 150 1.29 6.20 10.75
N PHE A 151 1.98 5.14 11.16
CA PHE A 151 1.39 3.86 11.56
C PHE A 151 1.94 3.42 12.92
N SER A 152 2.15 4.38 13.82
CA SER A 152 2.77 4.18 15.13
C SER A 152 2.22 2.98 15.91
N PRO A 153 0.89 2.75 16.00
CA PRO A 153 0.38 1.59 16.72
C PRO A 153 0.93 0.26 16.18
N SER A 154 0.82 0.03 14.88
CA SER A 154 1.25 -1.23 14.27
C SER A 154 2.78 -1.42 14.28
N VAL A 155 3.53 -0.32 14.14
CA VAL A 155 5.00 -0.38 14.21
C VAL A 155 5.46 -0.65 15.63
N LEU A 156 4.86 0.01 16.62
CA LEU A 156 5.14 -0.25 18.04
C LEU A 156 4.83 -1.69 18.43
N GLU A 157 3.66 -2.21 18.07
CA GLU A 157 3.29 -3.60 18.33
C GLU A 157 4.32 -4.61 17.77
N ALA A 158 5.01 -4.22 16.69
CA ALA A 158 6.04 -5.05 16.08
C ALA A 158 7.38 -4.99 16.80
N ILE A 159 7.79 -3.86 17.38
CA ILE A 159 9.14 -3.67 17.95
C ILE A 159 9.17 -3.57 19.48
N ALA A 160 8.03 -3.25 20.11
CA ALA A 160 7.96 -3.18 21.56
C ALA A 160 8.02 -4.57 22.22
N LYS A 161 8.71 -4.66 23.35
CA LYS A 161 8.77 -5.88 24.18
C LYS A 161 7.58 -6.01 25.12
N GLU A 162 6.97 -4.88 25.44
CA GLU A 162 5.81 -4.76 26.36
C GLU A 162 4.55 -4.39 25.58
N PRO A 163 3.36 -4.69 26.13
CA PRO A 163 2.11 -4.31 25.51
C PRO A 163 2.02 -2.80 25.27
N VAL A 164 1.64 -2.43 24.07
CA VAL A 164 1.48 -1.02 23.66
C VAL A 164 0.20 -0.45 24.27
N SER A 165 0.29 0.73 24.88
CA SER A 165 -0.85 1.40 25.52
C SER A 165 -0.73 2.92 25.38
N GLY A 166 -1.87 3.60 25.55
CA GLY A 166 -1.96 5.06 25.43
C GLY A 166 -2.72 5.51 24.19
N ASP A 167 -2.83 6.82 24.05
CA ASP A 167 -3.39 7.43 22.84
C ASP A 167 -2.35 7.47 21.69
N GLU A 168 -2.77 7.90 20.51
CA GLU A 168 -1.91 7.94 19.33
C GLU A 168 -0.68 8.86 19.52
N TYR A 169 -0.79 9.94 20.31
CA TYR A 169 0.33 10.83 20.58
C TYR A 169 1.35 10.17 21.53
N ALA A 170 0.86 9.48 22.55
CA ALA A 170 1.71 8.72 23.45
C ALA A 170 2.46 7.61 22.70
N MET A 171 1.82 6.97 21.71
CA MET A 171 2.45 5.97 20.85
C MET A 171 3.53 6.57 19.94
N VAL A 172 3.39 7.82 19.50
CA VAL A 172 4.44 8.54 18.76
C VAL A 172 5.66 8.77 19.66
N ASP A 173 5.45 9.20 20.91
CA ASP A 173 6.53 9.41 21.88
C ASP A 173 7.24 8.08 22.21
N GLN A 174 6.49 7.00 22.46
CA GLN A 174 7.05 5.65 22.69
C GLN A 174 7.86 5.13 21.49
N LEU A 175 7.35 5.35 20.27
CA LEU A 175 8.07 4.95 19.04
C LEU A 175 9.38 5.72 18.90
N HIS A 176 9.40 7.00 19.24
CA HIS A 176 10.62 7.79 19.30
C HIS A 176 11.64 7.23 20.29
N GLU A 177 11.20 6.93 21.50
CA GLU A 177 12.07 6.39 22.56
C GLU A 177 12.71 5.04 22.17
N LEU A 178 11.94 4.16 21.51
CA LEU A 178 12.45 2.84 21.08
C LEU A 178 13.33 2.92 19.84
N SER A 179 12.95 3.72 18.84
CA SER A 179 13.60 3.74 17.53
C SER A 179 14.73 4.77 17.41
N ASN A 180 14.80 5.75 18.30
CA ASN A 180 15.65 6.96 18.21
C ASN A 180 15.45 7.75 16.91
N LEU A 181 14.38 7.52 16.16
CA LEU A 181 14.05 8.31 14.97
C LEU A 181 13.51 9.68 15.39
N PRO A 182 13.91 10.78 14.73
CA PRO A 182 13.35 12.08 15.04
C PRO A 182 11.87 12.14 14.67
N ILE A 183 11.04 12.65 15.58
CA ILE A 183 9.62 12.90 15.29
C ILE A 183 9.52 14.00 14.23
N PRO A 184 8.79 13.79 13.11
CA PRO A 184 8.61 14.82 12.10
C PRO A 184 8.01 16.11 12.70
N ALA A 185 8.55 17.28 12.36
CA ALA A 185 8.14 18.56 12.94
C ALA A 185 6.62 18.81 12.81
N ALA A 186 6.01 18.39 11.70
CA ALA A 186 4.57 18.53 11.50
C ALA A 186 3.73 17.70 12.49
N LEU A 187 4.30 16.63 13.06
CA LEU A 187 3.65 15.74 14.01
C LEU A 187 3.95 16.13 15.47
N ALA A 188 5.17 16.60 15.75
CA ALA A 188 5.64 16.88 17.11
C ALA A 188 4.73 17.85 17.90
N ASP A 189 4.21 18.89 17.24
CA ASP A 189 3.33 19.88 17.87
C ASP A 189 1.82 19.58 17.72
N LEU A 190 1.46 18.50 17.04
CA LEU A 190 0.06 18.27 16.65
C LEU A 190 -0.86 18.14 17.87
N LYS A 191 -0.39 17.51 18.94
CA LYS A 191 -1.14 17.36 20.19
C LYS A 191 -1.49 18.68 20.89
N ASN A 192 -0.71 19.75 20.61
CA ASN A 192 -0.89 21.06 21.22
C ASN A 192 -1.69 22.02 20.34
N LYS A 193 -2.06 21.60 19.11
CA LYS A 193 -2.80 22.46 18.17
C LYS A 193 -4.30 22.37 18.40
N GLU A 194 -4.94 23.52 18.34
CA GLU A 194 -6.39 23.59 18.37
C GLU A 194 -6.99 22.91 17.13
N ARG A 195 -8.05 22.13 17.37
CA ARG A 195 -8.82 21.46 16.31
C ARG A 195 -9.68 22.49 15.59
N ARG A 196 -9.28 22.91 14.40
CA ARG A 196 -9.93 23.98 13.63
C ARG A 196 -11.31 23.62 13.08
N PHE A 197 -11.49 22.35 12.66
CA PHE A 197 -12.73 21.88 12.05
C PHE A 197 -13.36 20.82 12.94
N THR A 198 -14.49 21.18 13.55
CA THR A 198 -15.18 20.33 14.52
C THR A 198 -16.56 19.87 14.02
N SER A 199 -17.01 20.42 12.88
CA SER A 199 -18.31 20.06 12.28
C SER A 199 -18.31 18.60 11.81
N CYS A 200 -19.36 17.89 12.17
CA CYS A 200 -19.67 16.56 11.66
C CYS A 200 -21.07 16.61 11.05
N ILE A 201 -21.20 16.19 9.80
CA ILE A 201 -22.45 16.24 9.04
C ILE A 201 -22.74 14.89 8.40
N ASP A 202 -24.01 14.62 8.07
CA ASP A 202 -24.37 13.49 7.23
C ASP A 202 -23.89 13.74 5.78
N LYS A 203 -23.52 12.66 5.11
CA LYS A 203 -23.05 12.72 3.70
C LYS A 203 -24.08 13.34 2.75
N ASN A 204 -25.39 13.22 3.06
CA ASN A 204 -26.45 13.76 2.26
C ASN A 204 -26.57 15.30 2.43
N ASP A 205 -26.04 15.85 3.50
CA ASP A 205 -26.03 17.29 3.79
C ASP A 205 -24.78 18.01 3.26
N LEU A 206 -23.88 17.29 2.59
CA LEU A 206 -22.59 17.83 2.15
C LEU A 206 -22.75 19.07 1.27
N GLN A 207 -23.69 19.03 0.29
CA GLN A 207 -23.90 20.15 -0.63
C GLN A 207 -24.41 21.38 0.12
N SER A 208 -25.43 21.24 0.96
CA SER A 208 -26.01 22.33 1.75
C SER A 208 -25.00 22.92 2.71
N PHE A 209 -24.21 22.06 3.37
CA PHE A 209 -23.13 22.49 4.26
C PHE A 209 -22.07 23.33 3.52
N VAL A 210 -21.61 22.87 2.35
CA VAL A 210 -20.61 23.60 1.56
C VAL A 210 -21.16 24.96 1.12
N LEU A 211 -22.40 25.02 0.61
CA LEU A 211 -23.04 26.28 0.21
C LEU A 211 -23.16 27.24 1.39
N GLN A 212 -23.56 26.74 2.56
CA GLN A 212 -23.65 27.54 3.79
C GLN A 212 -22.28 28.10 4.20
N GLN A 213 -21.21 27.28 4.18
CA GLN A 213 -19.86 27.72 4.53
C GLN A 213 -19.32 28.78 3.56
N LEU A 214 -19.74 28.73 2.32
CA LEU A 214 -19.37 29.70 1.27
C LEU A 214 -20.31 30.91 1.20
N HIS A 215 -21.33 30.98 2.05
CA HIS A 215 -22.38 32.01 2.04
C HIS A 215 -23.10 32.13 0.67
N LEU A 216 -23.29 30.99 0.02
CA LEU A 216 -23.94 30.86 -1.31
C LEU A 216 -25.34 30.26 -1.24
N GLY A 217 -25.93 30.10 -0.05
CA GLY A 217 -27.24 29.51 0.20
C GLY A 217 -28.29 30.49 0.60
#